data_720755f7b1a4c2b43e7fc97cfc17f718
#
_entry.id   720755f7b1a4c2b43e7fc97cfc17f718
#
_cell.length_a   1.000
_cell.length_b   1.000
_cell.length_c   1.000
_cell.angle_alpha   90.00
_cell.angle_beta   90.00
_cell.angle_gamma   90.00
#
_symmetry.space_group_name_H-M   'P 1'
#
loop_
_entity.id
_entity.type
_entity.pdbx_description
1 polymer ?
#
loop_
_entity_poly.entity_id
_entity_poly.type
_entity_poly.pdbx_seq_one_letter_code
_entity_poly.pdbx_strand_id
1 'polypeptide(L)'
;ISIEDGWNIEDERSISFAPQLSIDEQNIYIYSEKELNDLEVIIKGSLGNVIYYNVTTVSGYTTYPILIDNWNKGKYTIQIKKGSRYMQGIIRIE
;
A
#
# COMPACT_ATOMS: atom_id res chain seq x y z
N ILE A 1 -4.82 8.36 6.30
CA ILE A 1 -3.70 7.40 6.29
C ILE A 1 -2.45 8.06 6.84
N SER A 2 -1.81 7.38 7.74
CA SER A 2 -0.55 7.80 8.30
C SER A 2 0.53 6.81 7.84
N ILE A 3 1.59 7.30 7.23
CA ILE A 3 2.69 6.45 6.76
C ILE A 3 3.83 6.59 7.77
N GLU A 4 4.19 5.48 8.38
CA GLU A 4 5.22 5.46 9.43
C GLU A 4 6.62 5.44 8.84
N ASP A 5 6.83 4.59 7.84
CA ASP A 5 8.12 4.44 7.19
C ASP A 5 7.97 4.74 5.71
N GLY A 6 8.88 5.51 5.19
CA GLY A 6 8.86 5.82 3.78
C GLY A 6 9.36 4.66 2.93
N TRP A 7 9.31 4.88 1.64
CA TRP A 7 9.83 3.95 0.64
C TRP A 7 11.34 3.89 0.77
N ASN A 8 11.85 2.77 1.26
CA ASN A 8 13.27 2.61 1.53
C ASN A 8 14.06 2.38 0.24
N ILE A 9 15.09 3.17 -0.01
CA ILE A 9 15.92 3.10 -1.21
C ILE A 9 17.34 2.75 -0.79
N GLU A 10 17.84 1.61 -1.26
CA GLU A 10 19.21 1.20 -0.94
C GLU A 10 20.25 1.89 -1.82
N ASP A 11 19.92 2.17 -3.07
CA ASP A 11 20.82 2.82 -4.01
C ASP A 11 20.45 4.30 -4.12
N GLU A 12 21.30 5.14 -3.57
CA GLU A 12 21.08 6.59 -3.56
C GLU A 12 21.10 7.22 -4.95
N ARG A 13 21.69 6.52 -5.92
CA ARG A 13 21.74 7.02 -7.29
C ARG A 13 20.48 6.70 -8.06
N SER A 14 19.66 5.83 -7.58
CA SER A 14 18.39 5.51 -8.20
C SER A 14 17.35 6.51 -7.78
N ILE A 15 16.72 7.15 -8.74
CA ILE A 15 15.53 7.92 -8.45
C ILE A 15 14.39 6.93 -8.36
N SER A 16 13.87 6.77 -7.17
CA SER A 16 12.78 5.88 -6.92
C SER A 16 11.57 6.69 -6.46
N PHE A 17 10.46 6.53 -7.16
CA PHE A 17 9.22 7.19 -6.79
C PHE A 17 8.42 6.24 -5.91
N ALA A 18 8.22 6.62 -4.66
CA ALA A 18 7.39 5.86 -3.76
C ALA A 18 5.95 5.92 -4.24
N PRO A 19 5.21 4.80 -4.14
CA PRO A 19 3.78 4.86 -4.42
C PRO A 19 3.08 5.72 -3.37
N GLN A 20 1.96 6.30 -3.78
CA GLN A 20 1.14 7.12 -2.91
C GLN A 20 -0.12 6.35 -2.53
N LEU A 21 -0.50 6.45 -1.27
CA LEU A 21 -1.70 5.81 -0.77
C LEU A 21 -2.77 6.84 -0.48
N SER A 22 -3.99 6.52 -0.83
CA SER A 22 -5.15 7.32 -0.44
C SER A 22 -6.31 6.38 -0.12
N ILE A 23 -7.32 6.89 0.54
CA ILE A 23 -8.47 6.10 0.96
C ILE A 23 -9.74 6.94 0.86
N ASP A 24 -10.83 6.29 0.44
CA ASP A 24 -12.16 6.84 0.56
C ASP A 24 -13.07 5.80 1.25
N GLU A 25 -14.37 6.00 1.21
CA GLU A 25 -15.31 5.11 1.88
C GLU A 25 -15.37 3.71 1.30
N GLN A 26 -14.95 3.55 0.05
CA GLN A 26 -15.10 2.29 -0.67
C GLN A 26 -13.79 1.61 -0.99
N ASN A 27 -12.70 2.37 -1.14
CA ASN A 27 -11.44 1.82 -1.62
C ASN A 27 -10.22 2.42 -0.96
N ILE A 28 -9.17 1.60 -0.92
CA ILE A 28 -7.81 2.09 -0.75
C ILE A 28 -7.22 2.18 -2.14
N TYR A 29 -6.48 3.26 -2.44
CA TYR A 29 -5.89 3.47 -3.75
C TYR A 29 -4.38 3.51 -3.64
N ILE A 30 -3.72 2.80 -4.55
CA ILE A 30 -2.26 2.85 -4.70
C ILE A 30 -1.97 3.51 -6.04
N TYR A 31 -1.28 4.63 -6.00
CA TYR A 31 -0.90 5.38 -7.20
C TYR A 31 0.61 5.41 -7.34
N SER A 32 1.10 5.25 -8.56
CA SER A 32 2.53 5.37 -8.85
C SER A 32 2.73 6.08 -10.18
N GLU A 33 3.73 6.94 -10.25
CA GLU A 33 4.13 7.55 -11.52
C GLU A 33 4.88 6.56 -12.40
N LYS A 34 5.55 5.59 -11.79
CA LYS A 34 6.25 4.53 -12.51
C LYS A 34 5.53 3.21 -12.37
N GLU A 35 5.67 2.34 -13.37
CA GLU A 35 5.16 1.00 -13.26
C GLU A 35 5.91 0.23 -12.16
N LEU A 36 5.15 -0.40 -11.29
CA LEU A 36 5.67 -1.24 -10.22
C LEU A 36 5.20 -2.66 -10.43
N ASN A 37 6.12 -3.52 -10.90
CA ASN A 37 5.84 -4.94 -11.11
C ASN A 37 6.08 -5.70 -9.83
N ASP A 38 5.32 -6.77 -9.63
CA ASP A 38 5.50 -7.67 -8.49
C ASP A 38 5.43 -6.92 -7.16
N LEU A 39 4.50 -6.00 -7.07
CA LEU A 39 4.25 -5.25 -5.85
C LEU A 39 3.45 -6.11 -4.89
N GLU A 40 4.01 -6.39 -3.73
CA GLU A 40 3.35 -7.19 -2.71
C GLU A 40 2.57 -6.27 -1.77
N VAL A 41 1.28 -6.52 -1.65
CA VAL A 41 0.39 -5.74 -0.80
C VAL A 41 -0.17 -6.63 0.29
N ILE A 42 0.06 -6.26 1.54
CA ILE A 42 -0.39 -7.02 2.71
C ILE A 42 -1.16 -6.08 3.61
N ILE A 43 -2.38 -6.44 3.98
CA ILE A 43 -3.16 -5.65 4.93
C ILE A 43 -3.55 -6.54 6.09
N LYS A 44 -3.25 -6.06 7.30
CA LYS A 44 -3.50 -6.78 8.54
C LYS A 44 -4.50 -6.03 9.39
N GLY A 45 -5.35 -6.78 10.09
CA GLY A 45 -6.27 -6.23 11.07
C GLY A 45 -5.56 -5.87 12.37
N SER A 46 -6.32 -5.32 13.31
CA SER A 46 -5.79 -4.87 14.60
C SER A 46 -5.21 -6.00 15.46
N LEU A 47 -5.60 -7.23 15.18
CA LEU A 47 -5.07 -8.41 15.89
C LEU A 47 -3.88 -9.04 15.17
N GLY A 48 -3.39 -8.42 14.10
CA GLY A 48 -2.25 -8.92 13.36
C GLY A 48 -2.57 -9.95 12.28
N ASN A 49 -3.84 -10.33 12.14
CA ASN A 49 -4.26 -11.30 11.13
C ASN A 49 -4.26 -10.67 9.74
N VAL A 50 -3.82 -11.45 8.75
CA VAL A 50 -3.81 -10.98 7.35
C VAL A 50 -5.24 -11.01 6.82
N ILE A 51 -5.71 -9.85 6.35
CA ILE A 51 -7.05 -9.70 5.79
C ILE A 51 -6.99 -9.68 4.27
N TYR A 52 -5.92 -9.11 3.73
CA TYR A 52 -5.74 -8.97 2.28
C TYR A 52 -4.28 -9.23 1.94
N TYR A 53 -4.06 -10.01 0.90
CA TYR A 53 -2.73 -10.27 0.36
C TYR A 53 -2.83 -10.41 -1.14
N ASN A 54 -1.99 -9.67 -1.86
CA ASN A 54 -1.92 -9.79 -3.30
C ASN A 54 -0.55 -9.35 -3.81
N VAL A 55 -0.11 -9.97 -4.89
CA VAL A 55 1.05 -9.52 -5.64
C VAL A 55 0.55 -9.04 -6.99
N THR A 56 0.78 -7.78 -7.29
CA THR A 56 0.18 -7.15 -8.45
C THR A 56 1.14 -6.20 -9.15
N THR A 57 0.74 -5.74 -10.32
CA THR A 57 1.44 -4.69 -11.04
C THR A 57 0.61 -3.42 -10.99
N VAL A 58 1.22 -2.33 -10.57
CA VAL A 58 0.60 -1.00 -10.62
C VAL A 58 1.22 -0.29 -11.82
N SER A 59 0.40 -0.01 -12.83
CA SER A 59 0.87 0.66 -14.04
C SER A 59 1.19 2.12 -13.77
N GLY A 60 2.16 2.67 -14.50
CA GLY A 60 2.55 4.06 -14.34
C GLY A 60 1.39 5.02 -14.63
N TYR A 61 1.28 6.06 -13.80
CA TYR A 61 0.23 7.08 -13.89
C TYR A 61 -1.19 6.54 -13.75
N THR A 62 -1.33 5.40 -13.10
CA THR A 62 -2.65 4.82 -12.85
C THR A 62 -2.82 4.53 -11.37
N THR A 63 -4.07 4.33 -11.00
CA THR A 63 -4.45 4.04 -9.62
C THR A 63 -4.92 2.61 -9.53
N TYR A 64 -4.40 1.88 -8.54
CA TYR A 64 -4.82 0.51 -8.27
C TYR A 64 -5.76 0.51 -7.06
N PRO A 65 -7.04 0.16 -7.24
CA PRO A 65 -8.01 0.19 -6.15
C PRO A 65 -8.06 -1.14 -5.40
N ILE A 66 -8.28 -1.06 -4.09
CA ILE A 66 -8.54 -2.22 -3.24
C ILE A 66 -9.87 -1.96 -2.55
N LEU A 67 -10.86 -2.80 -2.83
CA LEU A 67 -12.22 -2.62 -2.31
C LEU A 67 -12.28 -2.97 -0.84
N ILE A 68 -12.77 -2.05 -0.02
CA ILE A 68 -12.86 -2.20 1.42
C ILE A 68 -14.27 -1.96 1.98
N ASP A 69 -15.27 -1.84 1.12
CA ASP A 69 -16.61 -1.41 1.52
C ASP A 69 -17.30 -2.37 2.51
N ASN A 70 -16.87 -3.63 2.57
CA ASN A 70 -17.42 -4.62 3.49
C ASN A 70 -16.54 -4.88 4.71
N TRP A 71 -15.48 -4.12 4.89
CA TRP A 71 -14.59 -4.34 6.02
C TRP A 71 -15.15 -3.72 7.29
N ASN A 72 -14.88 -4.37 8.40
CA ASN A 72 -15.32 -3.88 9.71
C ASN A 72 -14.60 -2.58 10.07
N LYS A 73 -15.25 -1.77 10.89
CA LYS A 73 -14.62 -0.59 11.44
C LYS A 73 -13.43 -0.98 12.30
N GLY A 74 -12.40 -0.17 12.26
CA GLY A 74 -11.22 -0.44 13.05
C GLY A 74 -9.95 0.04 12.41
N LYS A 75 -8.85 -0.35 13.05
CA LYS A 75 -7.50 0.02 12.64
C LYS A 75 -6.88 -1.12 11.84
N TYR A 76 -6.28 -0.79 10.71
CA TYR A 76 -5.62 -1.74 9.84
C TYR A 76 -4.22 -1.24 9.53
N THR A 77 -3.31 -2.17 9.24
CA THR A 77 -1.95 -1.84 8.81
C THR A 77 -1.77 -2.33 7.39
N ILE A 78 -1.33 -1.44 6.50
CA ILE A 78 -1.00 -1.81 5.12
C ILE A 78 0.52 -1.80 4.96
N GLN A 79 1.04 -2.85 4.35
CA GLN A 79 2.45 -2.98 4.00
C GLN A 79 2.55 -3.19 2.51
N ILE A 80 3.42 -2.43 1.87
CA ILE A 80 3.68 -2.52 0.43
C ILE A 80 5.16 -2.79 0.26
N LYS A 81 5.48 -3.87 -0.44
CA LYS A 81 6.86 -4.31 -0.62
C LYS A 81 7.18 -4.55 -2.08
N LYS A 82 8.38 -4.17 -2.47
CA LYS A 82 8.93 -4.49 -3.79
C LYS A 82 10.42 -4.75 -3.62
N GLY A 83 10.82 -6.02 -3.69
CA GLY A 83 12.20 -6.41 -3.42
C GLY A 83 12.59 -6.00 -2.00
N SER A 84 13.65 -5.21 -1.88
CA SER A 84 14.11 -4.71 -0.59
C SER A 84 13.45 -3.41 -0.16
N ARG A 85 12.59 -2.86 -1.00
CA ARG A 85 11.88 -1.60 -0.69
C ARG A 85 10.55 -1.90 -0.05
N TYR A 86 10.17 -1.05 0.89
CA TYR A 86 8.87 -1.21 1.53
C TYR A 86 8.36 0.12 2.07
N MET A 87 7.07 0.16 2.30
CA MET A 87 6.43 1.23 3.07
C MET A 87 5.31 0.62 3.89
N GLN A 88 4.94 1.31 4.94
CA GLN A 88 3.91 0.86 5.86
C GLN A 88 3.05 2.03 6.28
N GLY A 89 1.76 1.79 6.37
CA GLY A 89 0.83 2.82 6.78
C GLY A 89 -0.24 2.27 7.69
N ILE A 90 -0.92 3.17 8.39
CA ILE A 90 -2.04 2.83 9.25
C ILE A 90 -3.30 3.38 8.61
N ILE A 91 -4.33 2.54 8.51
CA ILE A 91 -5.62 2.86 7.92
C ILE A 91 -6.67 2.73 9.00
N ARG A 92 -7.56 3.70 9.10
CA ARG A 92 -8.73 3.62 9.98
C ARG A 92 -9.98 3.62 9.14
N ILE A 93 -10.83 2.63 9.38
CA ILE A 93 -12.15 2.53 8.77
C ILE A 93 -13.17 2.91 9.86
N GLU A 94 -13.88 3.98 9.62
CA GLU A 94 -14.83 4.53 10.58
C GLU A 94 -16.29 4.27 10.24
#